data_a2363bb21510e7f5e9d4cc9e14905ce9
#
_entry.id   a2363bb21510e7f5e9d4cc9e14905ce9
#
_cell.length_a   1.000
_cell.length_b   1.000
_cell.length_c   1.000
_cell.angle_alpha   90.00
_cell.angle_beta   90.00
_cell.angle_gamma   90.00
#
_symmetry.space_group_name_H-M   'P 1'
#
loop_
_entity.id
_entity.type
_entity.pdbx_description
1 polymer ?
#
loop_
_entity_poly.entity_id
_entity_poly.type
_entity_poly.pdbx_seq_one_letter_code
_entity_poly.pdbx_strand_id
1 'polypeptide(L)'
;MADATISSDIQRRLDAGVQWGLRHWLLIINTGAIVYAGLPWLSPMAKAAGHPLIGELLFRLYTPLCHQLPERSFFICGHQVAFCHRCAAMYTAIALAGLLFALARQRIRPATLKMGGLLLVPILLDGSTHLLDDVFGLGFRGGGDAIGTVNFWLRMITGALV
;
A
#
# COMPACT_ATOMS: atom_id res chain seq x y z
N MET A 1 33.33 14.35 -35.06
CA MET A 1 32.26 15.36 -34.94
C MET A 1 30.88 14.79 -34.68
N ALA A 2 30.47 13.70 -35.33
CA ALA A 2 29.14 13.08 -35.12
C ALA A 2 28.94 12.54 -33.70
N ASP A 3 29.98 12.00 -33.05
CA ASP A 3 29.91 11.40 -31.71
C ASP A 3 29.65 12.42 -30.59
N ALA A 4 30.21 13.62 -30.72
CA ALA A 4 30.00 14.70 -29.74
C ALA A 4 28.59 15.32 -29.83
N THR A 5 27.97 15.31 -30.99
CA THR A 5 26.59 15.77 -31.19
C THR A 5 25.57 14.78 -30.66
N ILE A 6 25.78 13.48 -30.84
CA ILE A 6 24.94 12.42 -30.31
C ILE A 6 24.98 12.45 -28.77
N SER A 7 26.17 12.60 -28.17
CA SER A 7 26.33 12.71 -26.72
C SER A 7 25.59 13.89 -26.13
N SER A 8 25.66 15.07 -26.78
CA SER A 8 24.98 16.29 -26.32
C SER A 8 23.46 16.21 -26.43
N ASP A 9 22.93 15.50 -27.43
CA ASP A 9 21.49 15.30 -27.63
C ASP A 9 20.94 14.33 -26.58
N ILE A 10 21.66 13.24 -26.27
CA ILE A 10 21.30 12.31 -25.20
C ILE A 10 21.28 13.06 -23.86
N GLN A 11 22.31 13.86 -23.57
CA GLN A 11 22.39 14.64 -22.34
C GLN A 11 21.21 15.60 -22.19
N ARG A 12 20.87 16.34 -23.21
CA ARG A 12 19.69 17.23 -23.19
C ARG A 12 18.37 16.50 -22.96
N ARG A 13 18.18 15.31 -23.54
CA ARG A 13 16.98 14.48 -23.33
C ARG A 13 16.91 13.95 -21.89
N LEU A 14 18.05 13.53 -21.34
CA LEU A 14 18.15 13.09 -19.95
C LEU A 14 17.82 14.24 -18.98
N ASP A 15 18.44 15.40 -19.19
CA ASP A 15 18.19 16.59 -18.35
C ASP A 15 16.71 17.03 -18.41
N ALA A 16 16.12 17.03 -19.61
CA ALA A 16 14.69 17.34 -19.77
C ALA A 16 13.80 16.32 -19.07
N GLY A 17 14.13 15.02 -19.14
CA GLY A 17 13.41 13.96 -18.43
C GLY A 17 13.50 14.09 -16.91
N VAL A 18 14.70 14.36 -16.39
CA VAL A 18 14.92 14.59 -14.96
C VAL A 18 14.15 15.80 -14.46
N GLN A 19 14.23 16.93 -15.21
CA GLN A 19 13.50 18.15 -14.86
C GLN A 19 11.98 17.93 -14.88
N TRP A 20 11.47 17.20 -15.89
CA TRP A 20 10.05 16.84 -15.93
C TRP A 20 9.65 15.99 -14.74
N GLY A 21 10.42 14.96 -14.40
CA GLY A 21 10.20 14.10 -13.22
C GLY A 21 10.19 14.90 -11.92
N LEU A 22 11.17 15.82 -11.74
CA LEU A 22 11.24 16.69 -10.56
C LEU A 22 10.06 17.65 -10.46
N ARG A 23 9.51 18.10 -11.58
CA ARG A 23 8.29 18.96 -11.58
C ARG A 23 7.03 18.17 -11.28
N HIS A 24 6.97 16.89 -11.67
CA HIS A 24 5.77 16.05 -11.58
C HIS A 24 5.90 14.92 -10.54
N TRP A 25 6.93 14.97 -9.68
CA TRP A 25 7.21 13.90 -8.70
C TRP A 25 5.99 13.50 -7.88
N LEU A 26 5.19 14.48 -7.44
CA LEU A 26 4.00 14.23 -6.63
C LEU A 26 2.90 13.52 -7.42
N LEU A 27 2.72 13.88 -8.69
CA LEU A 27 1.80 13.19 -9.60
C LEU A 27 2.24 11.73 -9.80
N ILE A 28 3.53 11.51 -10.04
CA ILE A 28 4.10 10.17 -10.26
C ILE A 28 3.89 9.30 -9.02
N ILE A 29 4.25 9.81 -7.84
CA ILE A 29 4.10 9.06 -6.58
C ILE A 29 2.64 8.77 -6.28
N ASN A 30 1.74 9.75 -6.39
CA ASN A 30 0.32 9.54 -6.13
C ASN A 30 -0.33 8.58 -7.13
N THR A 31 0.01 8.68 -8.42
CA THR A 31 -0.48 7.71 -9.41
C THR A 31 0.00 6.30 -9.07
N GLY A 32 1.29 6.14 -8.74
CA GLY A 32 1.82 4.87 -8.29
C GLY A 32 1.12 4.33 -7.05
N ALA A 33 0.89 5.15 -6.04
CA ALA A 33 0.19 4.78 -4.82
C ALA A 33 -1.27 4.36 -5.08
N ILE A 34 -2.00 5.10 -5.92
CA ILE A 34 -3.38 4.78 -6.28
C ILE A 34 -3.46 3.47 -7.06
N VAL A 35 -2.59 3.29 -8.06
CA VAL A 35 -2.52 2.06 -8.84
C VAL A 35 -2.17 0.88 -7.92
N TYR A 36 -1.16 1.05 -7.08
CA TYR A 36 -0.72 0.01 -6.15
C TYR A 36 -1.80 -0.38 -5.14
N ALA A 37 -2.54 0.59 -4.59
CA ALA A 37 -3.64 0.34 -3.65
C ALA A 37 -4.89 -0.22 -4.34
N GLY A 38 -5.11 0.11 -5.62
CA GLY A 38 -6.30 -0.29 -6.39
C GLY A 38 -6.22 -1.67 -7.02
N LEU A 39 -5.05 -2.06 -7.53
CA LEU A 39 -4.87 -3.34 -8.23
C LEU A 39 -5.31 -4.58 -7.43
N PRO A 40 -5.07 -4.69 -6.09
CA PRO A 40 -5.50 -5.84 -5.30
C PRO A 40 -7.00 -6.09 -5.32
N TRP A 41 -7.80 -5.03 -5.48
CA TRP A 41 -9.26 -5.11 -5.56
C TRP A 41 -9.73 -5.62 -6.91
N LEU A 42 -8.93 -5.45 -7.97
CA LEU A 42 -9.24 -5.97 -9.30
C LEU A 42 -9.03 -7.49 -9.41
N SER A 43 -8.21 -8.09 -8.55
CA SER A 43 -7.98 -9.54 -8.54
C SER A 43 -9.27 -10.35 -8.39
N PRO A 44 -10.10 -10.16 -7.34
CA PRO A 44 -11.37 -10.87 -7.20
C PRO A 44 -12.37 -10.50 -8.28
N MET A 45 -12.38 -9.25 -8.74
CA MET A 45 -13.28 -8.79 -9.81
C MET A 45 -12.96 -9.48 -11.14
N ALA A 46 -11.69 -9.62 -11.49
CA ALA A 46 -11.27 -10.32 -12.71
C ALA A 46 -11.64 -11.82 -12.65
N LYS A 47 -11.47 -12.47 -11.48
CA LYS A 47 -11.89 -13.86 -11.28
C LYS A 47 -13.41 -14.02 -11.45
N ALA A 48 -14.19 -13.12 -10.84
CA ALA A 48 -15.66 -13.13 -10.97
C ALA A 48 -16.16 -12.83 -12.39
N ALA A 49 -15.41 -12.05 -13.17
CA ALA A 49 -15.71 -11.72 -14.56
C ALA A 49 -15.30 -12.82 -15.55
N GLY A 50 -14.85 -13.99 -15.08
CA GLY A 50 -14.44 -15.11 -15.95
C GLY A 50 -13.01 -15.02 -16.48
N HIS A 51 -12.16 -14.16 -15.88
CA HIS A 51 -10.75 -14.02 -16.21
C HIS A 51 -9.84 -14.53 -15.06
N PRO A 52 -9.87 -15.84 -14.71
CA PRO A 52 -9.18 -16.37 -13.54
C PRO A 52 -7.65 -16.21 -13.63
N LEU A 53 -7.07 -16.30 -14.81
CA LEU A 53 -5.62 -16.14 -15.01
C LEU A 53 -5.16 -14.72 -14.66
N ILE A 54 -5.89 -13.69 -15.10
CA ILE A 54 -5.59 -12.29 -14.80
C ILE A 54 -5.74 -12.05 -13.29
N GLY A 55 -6.84 -12.54 -12.71
CA GLY A 55 -7.08 -12.41 -11.27
C GLY A 55 -6.01 -13.10 -10.43
N GLU A 56 -5.55 -14.28 -10.85
CA GLU A 56 -4.50 -15.01 -10.15
C GLU A 56 -3.13 -14.31 -10.28
N LEU A 57 -2.81 -13.77 -11.46
CA LEU A 57 -1.59 -12.98 -11.67
C LEU A 57 -1.57 -11.76 -10.75
N LEU A 58 -2.68 -11.01 -10.70
CA LEU A 58 -2.83 -9.86 -9.81
C LEU A 58 -2.72 -10.27 -8.33
N PHE A 59 -3.29 -11.42 -7.95
CA PHE A 59 -3.20 -11.93 -6.59
C PHE A 59 -1.74 -12.23 -6.21
N ARG A 60 -1.03 -12.98 -7.05
CA ARG A 60 0.36 -13.39 -6.80
C ARG A 60 1.35 -12.22 -6.80
N LEU A 61 1.07 -11.16 -7.54
CA LEU A 61 1.90 -9.96 -7.55
C LEU A 61 2.11 -9.37 -6.15
N TYR A 62 1.12 -9.53 -5.25
CA TYR A 62 1.15 -9.00 -3.89
C TYR A 62 1.59 -10.02 -2.82
N THR A 63 1.77 -11.29 -3.17
CA THR A 63 2.22 -12.34 -2.24
C THR A 63 3.55 -12.02 -1.52
N PRO A 64 4.57 -11.43 -2.17
CA PRO A 64 5.81 -11.08 -1.48
C PRO A 64 5.65 -9.99 -0.41
N LEU A 65 4.58 -9.21 -0.48
CA LEU A 65 4.36 -8.00 0.35
C LEU A 65 3.24 -8.18 1.38
N CYS A 66 2.40 -9.21 1.20
CA CYS A 66 1.27 -9.47 2.07
C CYS A 66 1.07 -10.98 2.24
N HIS A 67 0.86 -11.45 3.47
CA HIS A 67 0.62 -12.88 3.77
C HIS A 67 -0.69 -13.43 3.20
N GLN A 68 -1.63 -12.55 2.81
CA GLN A 68 -2.89 -12.90 2.13
C GLN A 68 -3.68 -14.03 2.82
N LEU A 69 -3.67 -14.06 4.18
CA LEU A 69 -4.43 -15.03 4.94
C LEU A 69 -5.94 -14.82 4.72
N PRO A 70 -6.72 -15.85 4.35
CA PRO A 70 -8.14 -15.70 4.02
C PRO A 70 -8.95 -15.09 5.17
N GLU A 71 -8.73 -15.52 6.39
CA GLU A 71 -9.43 -15.03 7.60
C GLU A 71 -9.12 -13.56 7.91
N ARG A 72 -8.07 -13.01 7.31
CA ARG A 72 -7.58 -11.62 7.49
C ARG A 72 -7.74 -10.78 6.24
N SER A 73 -8.57 -11.19 5.28
CA SER A 73 -8.73 -10.54 3.98
C SER A 73 -10.19 -10.27 3.66
N PHE A 74 -10.42 -9.27 2.79
CA PHE A 74 -11.75 -9.03 2.24
C PHE A 74 -12.05 -10.01 1.12
N PHE A 75 -13.35 -10.24 0.89
CA PHE A 75 -13.86 -11.06 -0.22
C PHE A 75 -14.84 -10.25 -1.06
N ILE A 76 -14.75 -10.37 -2.37
CA ILE A 76 -15.66 -9.78 -3.36
C ILE A 76 -16.12 -10.89 -4.30
N CYS A 77 -17.42 -11.07 -4.45
CA CYS A 77 -18.02 -12.12 -5.29
C CYS A 77 -17.45 -13.52 -4.99
N GLY A 78 -17.19 -13.85 -3.72
CA GLY A 78 -16.63 -15.13 -3.30
C GLY A 78 -15.13 -15.32 -3.54
N HIS A 79 -14.43 -14.30 -4.06
CA HIS A 79 -12.98 -14.34 -4.30
C HIS A 79 -12.24 -13.38 -3.35
N GLN A 80 -11.10 -13.84 -2.85
CA GLN A 80 -10.27 -13.09 -1.91
C GLN A 80 -9.58 -11.90 -2.58
N VAL A 81 -9.55 -10.73 -1.90
CA VAL A 81 -8.75 -9.57 -2.27
C VAL A 81 -7.27 -9.86 -2.01
N ALA A 82 -6.38 -9.36 -2.88
CA ALA A 82 -4.94 -9.63 -2.76
C ALA A 82 -4.24 -8.89 -1.59
N PHE A 83 -4.99 -8.19 -0.74
CA PHE A 83 -4.52 -7.57 0.50
C PHE A 83 -5.24 -8.13 1.71
N CYS A 84 -4.52 -8.30 2.82
CA CYS A 84 -5.14 -8.45 4.13
C CYS A 84 -5.69 -7.09 4.64
N HIS A 85 -6.53 -7.12 5.67
CA HIS A 85 -7.18 -5.92 6.24
C HIS A 85 -6.18 -4.80 6.56
N ARG A 86 -5.03 -5.13 7.18
CA ARG A 86 -3.99 -4.14 7.51
C ARG A 86 -3.36 -3.51 6.27
N CYS A 87 -2.96 -4.32 5.29
CA CYS A 87 -2.37 -3.82 4.05
C CYS A 87 -3.37 -2.97 3.26
N ALA A 88 -4.64 -3.39 3.19
CA ALA A 88 -5.69 -2.63 2.54
C ALA A 88 -5.86 -1.24 3.19
N ALA A 89 -5.91 -1.17 4.53
CA ALA A 89 -5.99 0.10 5.25
C ALA A 89 -4.75 0.96 5.02
N MET A 90 -3.55 0.40 5.17
CA MET A 90 -2.28 1.11 5.04
C MET A 90 -2.10 1.73 3.65
N TYR A 91 -2.20 0.95 2.60
CA TYR A 91 -1.97 1.46 1.25
C TYR A 91 -3.09 2.40 0.76
N THR A 92 -4.34 2.19 1.21
CA THR A 92 -5.42 3.13 0.95
C THR A 92 -5.19 4.45 1.68
N ALA A 93 -4.76 4.41 2.95
CA ALA A 93 -4.43 5.62 3.71
C ALA A 93 -3.26 6.39 3.08
N ILE A 94 -2.19 5.71 2.63
CA ILE A 94 -1.07 6.33 1.91
C ILE A 94 -1.56 7.02 0.62
N ALA A 95 -2.40 6.36 -0.18
CA ALA A 95 -2.94 6.96 -1.40
C ALA A 95 -3.80 8.18 -1.11
N LEU A 96 -4.69 8.12 -0.11
CA LEU A 96 -5.53 9.24 0.31
C LEU A 96 -4.70 10.38 0.91
N ALA A 97 -3.71 10.07 1.76
CA ALA A 97 -2.82 11.07 2.33
C ALA A 97 -2.00 11.80 1.25
N GLY A 98 -1.53 11.06 0.25
CA GLY A 98 -0.83 11.63 -0.90
C GLY A 98 -1.70 12.58 -1.71
N LEU A 99 -2.96 12.24 -1.94
CA LEU A 99 -3.95 13.12 -2.60
C LEU A 99 -4.25 14.36 -1.77
N LEU A 100 -4.51 14.20 -0.47
CA LEU A 100 -4.73 15.31 0.45
C LEU A 100 -3.51 16.23 0.51
N PHE A 101 -2.30 15.65 0.54
CA PHE A 101 -1.07 16.42 0.49
C PHE A 101 -0.94 17.20 -0.83
N ALA A 102 -1.28 16.60 -1.96
CA ALA A 102 -1.24 17.29 -3.25
C ALA A 102 -2.14 18.53 -3.28
N LEU A 103 -3.32 18.46 -2.63
CA LEU A 103 -4.28 19.56 -2.55
C LEU A 103 -3.87 20.63 -1.53
N ALA A 104 -3.30 20.22 -0.40
CA ALA A 104 -3.09 21.09 0.76
C ALA A 104 -1.60 21.39 1.07
N ARG A 105 -0.66 20.95 0.23
CA ARG A 105 0.80 21.02 0.50
C ARG A 105 1.32 22.39 0.90
N GLN A 106 0.69 23.46 0.41
CA GLN A 106 1.09 24.83 0.76
C GLN A 106 0.68 25.23 2.18
N ARG A 107 -0.27 24.49 2.80
CA ARG A 107 -0.79 24.74 4.15
C ARG A 107 -0.29 23.74 5.17
N ILE A 108 0.25 22.59 4.72
CA ILE A 108 0.71 21.52 5.60
C ILE A 108 2.18 21.78 5.97
N ARG A 109 2.45 21.81 7.27
CA ARG A 109 3.82 21.87 7.78
C ARG A 109 4.43 20.47 7.76
N PRO A 110 5.74 20.32 7.47
CA PRO A 110 6.42 19.04 7.56
C PRO A 110 6.27 18.43 8.95
N ALA A 111 5.90 17.14 9.00
CA ALA A 111 5.90 16.39 10.24
C ALA A 111 7.33 16.19 10.74
N THR A 112 7.53 16.25 12.05
CA THR A 112 8.84 15.94 12.65
C THR A 112 9.07 14.42 12.64
N LEU A 113 10.33 13.99 12.61
CA LEU A 113 10.70 12.57 12.74
C LEU A 113 10.13 11.94 14.02
N LYS A 114 10.06 12.72 15.12
CA LYS A 114 9.44 12.26 16.37
C LYS A 114 7.95 11.92 16.18
N MET A 115 7.22 12.76 15.47
CA MET A 115 5.80 12.54 15.17
C MET A 115 5.61 11.33 14.26
N GLY A 116 6.44 11.18 13.22
CA GLY A 116 6.44 9.98 12.37
C GLY A 116 6.73 8.71 13.18
N GLY A 117 7.75 8.74 14.05
CA GLY A 117 8.06 7.62 14.94
C GLY A 117 6.90 7.27 15.88
N LEU A 118 6.21 8.26 16.44
CA LEU A 118 5.06 8.03 17.32
C LEU A 118 3.89 7.36 16.57
N LEU A 119 3.65 7.71 15.31
CA LEU A 119 2.62 7.10 14.49
C LEU A 119 2.91 5.63 14.16
N LEU A 120 4.18 5.21 14.16
CA LEU A 120 4.58 3.82 13.95
C LEU A 120 4.40 2.94 15.19
N VAL A 121 4.34 3.50 16.41
CA VAL A 121 4.21 2.73 17.65
C VAL A 121 2.97 1.83 17.65
N PRO A 122 1.77 2.29 17.28
CA PRO A 122 0.57 1.44 17.28
C PRO A 122 0.69 0.21 16.38
N ILE A 123 1.25 0.37 15.16
CA ILE A 123 1.40 -0.78 14.25
C ILE A 123 2.48 -1.74 14.72
N LEU A 124 3.55 -1.25 15.33
CA LEU A 124 4.59 -2.10 15.92
C LEU A 124 4.03 -2.93 17.07
N LEU A 125 3.26 -2.33 17.97
CA LEU A 125 2.62 -3.03 19.09
C LEU A 125 1.58 -4.04 18.60
N ASP A 126 0.71 -3.64 17.69
CA ASP A 126 -0.31 -4.53 17.13
C ASP A 126 0.33 -5.67 16.33
N GLY A 127 1.34 -5.38 15.51
CA GLY A 127 2.05 -6.38 14.71
C GLY A 127 2.84 -7.36 15.57
N SER A 128 3.59 -6.89 16.57
CA SER A 128 4.39 -7.75 17.44
C SER A 128 3.53 -8.62 18.36
N THR A 129 2.43 -8.09 18.92
CA THR A 129 1.51 -8.91 19.72
C THR A 129 0.82 -9.98 18.89
N HIS A 130 0.48 -9.70 17.62
CA HIS A 130 -0.03 -10.73 16.71
C HIS A 130 1.01 -11.79 16.38
N LEU A 131 2.24 -11.37 16.05
CA LEU A 131 3.32 -12.31 15.74
C LEU A 131 3.61 -13.22 16.94
N LEU A 132 3.67 -12.66 18.14
CA LEU A 132 3.89 -13.43 19.37
C LEU A 132 2.74 -14.43 19.62
N ASP A 133 1.51 -14.02 19.39
CA ASP A 133 0.35 -14.90 19.55
C ASP A 133 0.35 -16.03 18.51
N ASP A 134 0.61 -15.71 17.22
CA ASP A 134 0.68 -16.68 16.14
C ASP A 134 1.84 -17.70 16.34
N VAL A 135 2.98 -17.29 16.93
CA VAL A 135 4.16 -18.15 17.13
C VAL A 135 4.09 -18.96 18.43
N PHE A 136 3.64 -18.35 19.50
CA PHE A 136 3.70 -18.95 20.85
C PHE A 136 2.35 -19.38 21.40
N GLY A 137 1.23 -19.09 20.73
CA GLY A 137 -0.11 -19.46 21.17
C GLY A 137 -0.51 -18.85 22.51
N LEU A 138 -0.13 -17.58 22.76
CA LEU A 138 -0.31 -16.92 24.07
C LEU A 138 -1.76 -16.53 24.36
N GLY A 139 -2.66 -16.62 23.38
CA GLY A 139 -4.07 -16.32 23.53
C GLY A 139 -4.40 -14.82 23.64
N PHE A 140 -3.47 -13.92 23.34
CA PHE A 140 -3.69 -12.46 23.40
C PHE A 140 -4.74 -11.99 22.39
N ARG A 141 -4.93 -12.75 21.32
CA ARG A 141 -5.77 -12.42 20.15
C ARG A 141 -6.92 -13.40 19.96
N GLY A 142 -7.40 -14.01 21.02
CA GLY A 142 -8.41 -15.09 21.01
C GLY A 142 -9.79 -14.74 20.43
N GLY A 143 -10.05 -13.49 20.04
CA GLY A 143 -11.33 -13.02 19.47
C GLY A 143 -11.54 -13.32 17.99
N GLY A 144 -10.61 -14.02 17.32
CA GLY A 144 -10.66 -14.26 15.87
C GLY A 144 -10.34 -13.01 15.03
N ASP A 145 -10.29 -13.20 13.73
CA ASP A 145 -9.84 -12.18 12.74
C ASP A 145 -10.94 -11.73 11.77
N ALA A 146 -12.18 -12.21 11.99
CA ALA A 146 -13.32 -11.86 11.13
C ALA A 146 -13.65 -10.36 11.16
N ILE A 147 -14.28 -9.90 10.09
CA ILE A 147 -14.75 -8.51 9.98
C ILE A 147 -15.65 -8.15 11.17
N GLY A 148 -15.37 -7.03 11.82
CA GLY A 148 -16.10 -6.54 12.99
C GLY A 148 -15.51 -6.94 14.35
N THR A 149 -14.53 -7.86 14.40
CA THR A 149 -13.82 -8.22 15.64
C THR A 149 -12.86 -7.11 16.08
N VAL A 150 -12.42 -7.17 17.34
CA VAL A 150 -11.40 -6.24 17.86
C VAL A 150 -10.11 -6.31 17.03
N ASN A 151 -9.67 -7.52 16.66
CA ASN A 151 -8.47 -7.70 15.83
C ASN A 151 -8.60 -7.07 14.44
N PHE A 152 -9.79 -7.16 13.84
CA PHE A 152 -10.08 -6.49 12.57
C PHE A 152 -9.89 -4.97 12.70
N TRP A 153 -10.53 -4.35 13.70
CA TRP A 153 -10.46 -2.91 13.90
C TRP A 153 -9.05 -2.44 14.27
N LEU A 154 -8.33 -3.18 15.09
CA LEU A 154 -6.94 -2.87 15.41
C LEU A 154 -6.08 -2.87 14.14
N ARG A 155 -6.21 -3.87 13.26
CA ARG A 155 -5.48 -3.91 11.98
C ARG A 155 -5.84 -2.74 11.06
N MET A 156 -7.14 -2.40 10.98
CA MET A 156 -7.59 -1.28 10.14
C MET A 156 -7.04 0.05 10.64
N ILE A 157 -7.16 0.31 11.95
CA ILE A 157 -6.70 1.56 12.56
C ILE A 157 -5.18 1.67 12.52
N THR A 158 -4.46 0.65 12.97
CA THR A 158 -3.00 0.68 13.00
C THR A 158 -2.39 0.71 11.61
N GLY A 159 -3.03 0.04 10.63
CA GLY A 159 -2.65 0.14 9.24
C GLY A 159 -2.85 1.55 8.67
N ALA A 160 -3.96 2.21 8.99
CA ALA A 160 -4.25 3.55 8.48
C ALA A 160 -3.40 4.67 9.11
N LEU A 161 -2.75 4.42 10.25
CA LEU A 161 -1.88 5.39 10.93
C LEU A 161 -0.46 5.47 10.35
N VAL A 162 -0.07 4.54 9.49
CA VAL A 162 1.25 4.48 8.83
C VAL A 162 1.22 5.24 7.52
#